data_60faece47e42a535b732276f7cb3d615
#
_entry.id   60faece47e42a535b732276f7cb3d615
#
_cell.length_a   1.000
_cell.length_b   1.000
_cell.length_c   1.000
_cell.angle_alpha   90.00
_cell.angle_beta   90.00
_cell.angle_gamma   90.00
#
_symmetry.space_group_name_H-M   'P 1'
#
loop_
_entity.id
_entity.type
_entity.pdbx_description
1 polymer ?
#
loop_
_entity_poly.entity_id
_entity_poly.type
_entity_poly.pdbx_seq_one_letter_code
_entity_poly.pdbx_strand_id
1 'polypeptide(L)'
;KREAQMHEAEEELMNTWAVVPLYYYNASYLQKTDVENIYANLFGFKYFGFAKTPTNTLDLQIASEPDKLDPALNSTVDGACLAILNFSGLFAYDENGQLVPELADSYEMSEDGMTYTFTMKDGLKWSDGEALDANDVLYSWNRLADENTAADYSYLCSVFATKDDGTLDIEASDDGKTFSAHLNAPCALFLGLCACPAVYPVPLQA
;
A
#
# COMPACT_ATOMS: atom_id res chain seq x y z
N LYS A 1 -17.68 4.80 -20.05
CA LYS A 1 -17.86 3.38 -20.43
C LYS A 1 -17.69 2.46 -19.23
N ARG A 2 -16.54 2.51 -18.49
CA ARG A 2 -16.28 1.68 -17.31
C ARG A 2 -17.34 1.89 -16.22
N GLU A 3 -17.62 3.13 -15.85
CA GLU A 3 -18.60 3.50 -14.83
C GLU A 3 -20.00 2.93 -15.15
N ALA A 4 -20.45 3.09 -16.39
CA ALA A 4 -21.75 2.54 -16.82
C ALA A 4 -21.80 0.98 -16.70
N GLN A 5 -20.70 0.30 -17.00
CA GLN A 5 -20.62 -1.16 -16.85
C GLN A 5 -20.60 -1.58 -15.36
N MET A 6 -19.98 -0.78 -14.49
CA MET A 6 -20.00 -1.03 -13.04
C MET A 6 -21.40 -0.86 -12.46
N HIS A 7 -22.14 0.18 -12.87
CA HIS A 7 -23.53 0.39 -12.45
C HIS A 7 -24.45 -0.73 -12.95
N GLU A 8 -24.29 -1.18 -14.21
CA GLU A 8 -25.05 -2.30 -14.75
C GLU A 8 -24.78 -3.60 -13.97
N ALA A 9 -23.51 -3.86 -13.61
CA ALA A 9 -23.15 -5.03 -12.80
C ALA A 9 -23.70 -4.93 -11.36
N GLU A 10 -23.69 -3.75 -10.76
CA GLU A 10 -24.29 -3.51 -9.44
C GLU A 10 -25.80 -3.72 -9.48
N GLU A 11 -26.50 -3.19 -10.48
CA GLU A 11 -27.93 -3.36 -10.66
C GLU A 11 -28.30 -4.84 -10.81
N GLU A 12 -27.53 -5.60 -11.62
CA GLU A 12 -27.72 -7.03 -11.78
C GLU A 12 -27.51 -7.79 -10.47
N LEU A 13 -26.45 -7.47 -9.71
CA LEU A 13 -26.20 -8.04 -8.38
C LEU A 13 -27.36 -7.78 -7.43
N MET A 14 -27.88 -6.55 -7.39
CA MET A 14 -28.99 -6.17 -6.52
C MET A 14 -30.28 -6.90 -6.90
N ASN A 15 -30.53 -7.14 -8.20
CA ASN A 15 -31.69 -7.89 -8.69
C ASN A 15 -31.66 -9.38 -8.31
N THR A 16 -30.48 -9.94 -8.03
CA THR A 16 -30.36 -11.34 -7.57
C THR A 16 -30.74 -11.55 -6.10
N TRP A 17 -30.87 -10.48 -5.32
CA TRP A 17 -31.05 -10.51 -3.86
C TRP A 17 -29.96 -11.25 -3.08
N ALA A 18 -28.79 -11.45 -3.71
CA ALA A 18 -27.62 -12.04 -3.07
C ALA A 18 -27.03 -11.10 -1.99
N VAL A 19 -27.30 -9.81 -2.13
CA VAL A 19 -26.87 -8.76 -1.19
C VAL A 19 -28.09 -7.92 -0.79
N VAL A 20 -28.25 -7.66 0.50
CA VAL A 20 -29.29 -6.78 1.03
C VAL A 20 -28.61 -5.57 1.68
N PRO A 21 -28.64 -4.38 1.04
CA PRO A 21 -28.08 -3.18 1.66
C PRO A 21 -28.90 -2.77 2.88
N LEU A 22 -28.24 -2.53 4.00
CA LEU A 22 -28.90 -2.16 5.24
C LEU A 22 -28.81 -0.66 5.53
N TYR A 23 -27.60 -0.09 5.35
CA TYR A 23 -27.35 1.34 5.60
C TYR A 23 -26.02 1.77 5.00
N TYR A 24 -25.81 3.06 4.86
CA TYR A 24 -24.51 3.64 4.54
C TYR A 24 -23.72 3.79 5.83
N TYR A 25 -22.54 3.14 5.87
CA TYR A 25 -21.63 3.27 6.99
C TYR A 25 -20.99 4.66 7.01
N ASN A 26 -21.01 5.31 8.18
CA ASN A 26 -20.36 6.60 8.40
C ASN A 26 -19.28 6.46 9.46
N ALA A 27 -18.06 6.87 9.13
CA ALA A 27 -16.99 7.01 10.11
C ALA A 27 -17.20 8.32 10.88
N SER A 28 -17.41 8.21 12.20
CA SER A 28 -17.50 9.36 13.09
C SER A 28 -16.23 9.49 13.90
N TYR A 29 -15.75 10.71 14.07
CA TYR A 29 -14.57 10.98 14.89
C TYR A 29 -14.74 12.29 15.67
N LEU A 30 -14.00 12.41 16.76
CA LEU A 30 -13.87 13.64 17.53
C LEU A 30 -12.44 14.14 17.42
N GLN A 31 -12.28 15.41 17.05
CA GLN A 31 -11.00 16.05 16.87
C GLN A 31 -11.00 17.38 17.62
N LYS A 32 -9.91 17.70 18.32
CA LYS A 32 -9.75 19.02 18.92
C LYS A 32 -9.63 20.07 17.82
N THR A 33 -10.12 21.27 18.07
CA THR A 33 -10.14 22.36 17.10
C THR A 33 -8.75 22.92 16.75
N ASP A 34 -7.75 22.61 17.52
CA ASP A 34 -6.34 22.98 17.35
C ASP A 34 -5.49 21.86 16.70
N VAL A 35 -6.13 20.79 16.27
CA VAL A 35 -5.51 19.70 15.47
C VAL A 35 -5.98 19.83 14.03
N GLU A 36 -5.04 19.90 13.11
CA GLU A 36 -5.30 20.06 11.67
C GLU A 36 -4.63 18.96 10.85
N ASN A 37 -4.99 18.82 9.59
CA ASN A 37 -4.38 17.94 8.59
C ASN A 37 -4.40 16.44 8.93
N ILE A 38 -5.45 15.95 9.57
CA ILE A 38 -5.75 14.52 9.64
C ILE A 38 -6.80 14.21 8.59
N TYR A 39 -6.53 13.23 7.72
CA TYR A 39 -7.53 12.77 6.77
C TYR A 39 -7.63 11.25 6.77
N ALA A 40 -8.74 10.72 6.25
CA ALA A 40 -8.93 9.29 6.02
C ALA A 40 -9.27 9.05 4.56
N ASN A 41 -8.74 7.96 3.99
CA ASN A 41 -9.11 7.54 2.64
C ASN A 41 -10.37 6.68 2.64
N LEU A 42 -10.82 6.26 1.45
CA LEU A 42 -12.01 5.42 1.28
C LEU A 42 -11.88 4.02 1.90
N PHE A 43 -10.66 3.56 2.16
CA PHE A 43 -10.37 2.28 2.83
C PHE A 43 -10.39 2.40 4.36
N GLY A 44 -10.60 3.60 4.90
CA GLY A 44 -10.61 3.87 6.33
C GLY A 44 -9.22 4.09 6.94
N PHE A 45 -8.16 4.09 6.14
CA PHE A 45 -6.80 4.40 6.61
C PHE A 45 -6.71 5.86 6.99
N LYS A 46 -6.17 6.13 8.18
CA LYS A 46 -6.01 7.47 8.73
C LYS A 46 -4.55 7.89 8.63
N TYR A 47 -4.34 9.08 8.09
CA TYR A 47 -3.03 9.67 7.86
C TYR A 47 -2.76 10.71 8.93
N PHE A 48 -2.08 10.29 9.98
CA PHE A 48 -1.73 11.13 11.13
C PHE A 48 -0.37 11.84 10.95
N GLY A 49 0.47 11.38 10.05
CA GLY A 49 1.82 11.92 9.81
C GLY A 49 1.82 13.39 9.35
N PHE A 50 0.71 13.87 8.79
CA PHE A 50 0.55 15.27 8.36
C PHE A 50 -0.09 16.16 9.43
N ALA A 51 -0.44 15.60 10.59
CA ALA A 51 -1.13 16.35 11.65
C ALA A 51 -0.31 17.55 12.13
N LYS A 52 -0.98 18.67 12.31
CA LYS A 52 -0.44 19.90 12.92
C LYS A 52 -1.09 20.12 14.26
N THR A 53 -0.28 20.30 15.30
CA THR A 53 -0.72 20.61 16.64
C THR A 53 0.12 21.74 17.21
N PRO A 54 -0.37 22.53 18.19
CA PRO A 54 0.39 23.62 18.79
C PRO A 54 1.68 23.16 19.49
N THR A 55 1.73 21.89 19.92
CA THR A 55 2.84 21.33 20.71
C THR A 55 3.73 20.38 19.91
N ASN A 56 3.46 20.17 18.62
CA ASN A 56 4.07 19.10 17.80
C ASN A 56 3.95 17.70 18.44
N THR A 57 2.94 17.51 19.26
CA THR A 57 2.64 16.22 19.92
C THR A 57 1.19 15.87 19.61
N LEU A 58 0.93 14.63 19.25
CA LEU A 58 -0.40 14.11 19.00
C LEU A 58 -0.61 12.82 19.80
N ASP A 59 -1.55 12.86 20.75
CA ASP A 59 -1.99 11.67 21.46
C ASP A 59 -3.09 11.00 20.66
N LEU A 60 -2.83 9.79 20.19
CA LEU A 60 -3.74 9.01 19.36
C LEU A 60 -4.34 7.86 20.11
N GLN A 61 -5.60 7.57 19.82
CA GLN A 61 -6.26 6.34 20.19
C GLN A 61 -6.70 5.62 18.91
N ILE A 62 -6.34 4.36 18.80
CA ILE A 62 -6.84 3.44 17.77
C ILE A 62 -8.00 2.63 18.38
N ALA A 63 -8.88 2.10 17.54
CA ALA A 63 -10.13 1.45 18.00
C ALA A 63 -9.85 0.09 18.65
N SER A 64 -8.81 -0.61 18.24
CA SER A 64 -8.44 -1.94 18.76
C SER A 64 -6.93 -2.11 18.81
N GLU A 65 -6.45 -3.05 19.61
CA GLU A 65 -5.07 -3.50 19.58
C GLU A 65 -4.81 -4.19 18.24
N PRO A 66 -3.77 -3.79 17.46
CA PRO A 66 -3.44 -4.45 16.21
C PRO A 66 -2.91 -5.87 16.47
N ASP A 67 -3.39 -6.84 15.71
CA ASP A 67 -2.94 -8.22 15.83
C ASP A 67 -1.47 -8.36 15.40
N LYS A 68 -1.09 -7.67 14.33
CA LYS A 68 0.26 -7.65 13.77
C LYS A 68 0.69 -6.23 13.42
N LEU A 69 1.98 -5.93 13.66
CA LEU A 69 2.62 -4.69 13.23
C LEU A 69 3.42 -4.86 11.93
N ASP A 70 3.71 -6.10 11.56
CA ASP A 70 4.37 -6.44 10.29
C ASP A 70 3.44 -6.07 9.13
N PRO A 71 3.88 -5.23 8.18
CA PRO A 71 3.05 -4.78 7.05
C PRO A 71 2.43 -5.92 6.24
N ALA A 72 3.19 -6.97 5.94
CA ALA A 72 2.72 -8.11 5.15
C ALA A 72 1.70 -8.97 5.89
N LEU A 73 1.76 -9.03 7.22
CA LEU A 73 0.90 -9.86 8.06
C LEU A 73 -0.31 -9.12 8.63
N ASN A 74 -0.32 -7.79 8.54
CA ASN A 74 -1.45 -7.01 9.02
C ASN A 74 -2.61 -7.04 8.04
N SER A 75 -3.80 -7.39 8.53
CA SER A 75 -5.06 -7.34 7.78
C SER A 75 -6.11 -6.41 8.39
N THR A 76 -5.73 -5.58 9.38
CA THR A 76 -6.64 -4.68 10.08
C THR A 76 -6.41 -3.21 9.69
N VAL A 77 -7.48 -2.40 9.74
CA VAL A 77 -7.40 -0.95 9.47
C VAL A 77 -6.52 -0.24 10.50
N ASP A 78 -6.63 -0.59 11.79
CA ASP A 78 -5.83 0.04 12.86
C ASP A 78 -4.34 -0.28 12.70
N GLY A 79 -4.00 -1.55 12.38
CA GLY A 79 -2.63 -1.93 12.07
C GLY A 79 -2.09 -1.26 10.80
N ALA A 80 -2.92 -1.09 9.77
CA ALA A 80 -2.54 -0.34 8.56
C ALA A 80 -2.25 1.15 8.86
N CYS A 81 -3.01 1.77 9.76
CA CYS A 81 -2.72 3.15 10.21
C CYS A 81 -1.35 3.24 10.90
N LEU A 82 -0.97 2.23 11.69
CA LEU A 82 0.36 2.16 12.32
C LEU A 82 1.46 1.86 11.30
N ALA A 83 1.20 0.99 10.32
CA ALA A 83 2.14 0.73 9.23
C ALA A 83 2.44 2.01 8.42
N ILE A 84 1.42 2.81 8.08
CA ILE A 84 1.58 4.10 7.39
C ILE A 84 2.43 5.10 8.19
N LEU A 85 2.41 5.02 9.52
CA LEU A 85 3.21 5.90 10.38
C LEU A 85 4.68 5.47 10.52
N ASN A 86 4.97 4.19 10.33
CA ASN A 86 6.29 3.62 10.65
C ASN A 86 7.05 3.11 9.43
N PHE A 87 6.37 2.87 8.31
CA PHE A 87 6.95 2.35 7.08
C PHE A 87 6.56 3.24 5.90
N SER A 88 7.26 3.07 4.79
CA SER A 88 7.00 3.76 3.53
C SER A 88 6.94 2.76 2.38
N GLY A 89 6.06 2.99 1.39
CA GLY A 89 6.01 2.23 0.15
C GLY A 89 6.81 2.90 -0.98
N LEU A 90 6.83 2.28 -2.15
CA LEU A 90 7.36 2.94 -3.36
C LEU A 90 6.58 4.24 -3.65
N PHE A 91 5.28 4.22 -3.37
CA PHE A 91 4.37 5.36 -3.45
C PHE A 91 3.66 5.57 -2.12
N ALA A 92 3.17 6.79 -1.90
CA ALA A 92 2.35 7.16 -0.76
C ALA A 92 1.24 8.13 -1.18
N TYR A 93 0.31 8.40 -0.27
CA TYR A 93 -0.65 9.48 -0.44
C TYR A 93 -0.18 10.71 0.33
N ASP A 94 -0.19 11.87 -0.33
CA ASP A 94 0.14 13.16 0.28
C ASP A 94 -0.98 13.70 1.18
N GLU A 95 -0.80 14.88 1.75
CA GLU A 95 -1.76 15.54 2.62
C GLU A 95 -3.10 15.88 1.94
N ASN A 96 -3.15 15.84 0.60
CA ASN A 96 -4.35 16.08 -0.22
C ASN A 96 -4.98 14.77 -0.72
N GLY A 97 -4.43 13.61 -0.31
CA GLY A 97 -4.85 12.30 -0.78
C GLY A 97 -4.44 12.00 -2.23
N GLN A 98 -3.43 12.70 -2.75
CA GLN A 98 -2.90 12.45 -4.08
C GLN A 98 -1.76 11.42 -3.99
N LEU A 99 -1.75 10.50 -4.95
CA LEU A 99 -0.71 9.49 -5.05
C LEU A 99 0.60 10.13 -5.55
N VAL A 100 1.66 10.00 -4.77
CA VAL A 100 2.99 10.58 -5.04
C VAL A 100 4.09 9.54 -4.83
N PRO A 101 5.24 9.65 -5.53
CA PRO A 101 6.41 8.83 -5.25
C PRO A 101 6.92 9.07 -3.82
N GLU A 102 7.28 7.97 -3.10
CA GLU A 102 7.79 8.03 -1.72
C GLU A 102 9.20 7.45 -1.63
N LEU A 103 9.41 6.13 -1.61
CA LEU A 103 10.75 5.54 -1.72
C LEU A 103 11.29 5.62 -3.15
N ALA A 104 10.42 5.58 -4.15
CA ALA A 104 10.80 5.86 -5.53
C ALA A 104 11.02 7.36 -5.73
N ASP A 105 12.04 7.71 -6.53
CA ASP A 105 12.25 9.06 -7.06
C ASP A 105 11.39 9.27 -8.32
N SER A 106 11.39 8.27 -9.20
CA SER A 106 10.66 8.27 -10.46
C SER A 106 10.26 6.85 -10.87
N TYR A 107 9.44 6.76 -11.90
CA TYR A 107 9.14 5.48 -12.55
C TYR A 107 8.96 5.65 -14.04
N GLU A 108 9.18 4.55 -14.77
CA GLU A 108 8.84 4.39 -16.17
C GLU A 108 7.86 3.23 -16.34
N MET A 109 6.96 3.37 -17.30
CA MET A 109 6.00 2.33 -17.66
C MET A 109 6.17 1.98 -19.14
N SER A 110 6.22 0.70 -19.47
CA SER A 110 6.27 0.23 -20.86
C SER A 110 5.01 0.64 -21.64
N GLU A 111 5.11 0.71 -22.98
CA GLU A 111 4.00 1.11 -23.86
C GLU A 111 2.78 0.21 -23.72
N ASP A 112 2.96 -1.07 -23.40
CA ASP A 112 1.88 -2.04 -23.18
C ASP A 112 1.29 -1.97 -21.75
N GLY A 113 1.89 -1.16 -20.85
CA GLY A 113 1.45 -0.99 -19.48
C GLY A 113 1.68 -2.20 -18.57
N MET A 114 2.57 -3.13 -18.96
CA MET A 114 2.82 -4.37 -18.23
C MET A 114 4.14 -4.38 -17.46
N THR A 115 5.05 -3.47 -17.74
CA THR A 115 6.32 -3.35 -17.00
C THR A 115 6.43 -1.99 -16.38
N TYR A 116 6.74 -1.96 -15.10
CA TYR A 116 7.05 -0.75 -14.35
C TYR A 116 8.47 -0.84 -13.80
N THR A 117 9.26 0.19 -14.05
CA THR A 117 10.63 0.31 -13.56
C THR A 117 10.72 1.55 -12.67
N PHE A 118 11.02 1.36 -11.39
CA PHE A 118 11.15 2.41 -10.39
C PHE A 118 12.62 2.72 -10.16
N THR A 119 12.97 4.00 -10.13
CA THR A 119 14.27 4.46 -9.64
C THR A 119 14.13 4.82 -8.16
N MET A 120 14.94 4.21 -7.30
CA MET A 120 14.92 4.47 -5.86
C MET A 120 15.56 5.82 -5.57
N LYS A 121 15.08 6.54 -4.55
CA LYS A 121 15.75 7.75 -4.03
C LYS A 121 17.14 7.41 -3.50
N ASP A 122 18.07 8.33 -3.64
CA ASP A 122 19.41 8.16 -3.06
C ASP A 122 19.39 8.34 -1.52
N GLY A 123 20.22 7.57 -0.83
CA GLY A 123 20.48 7.73 0.59
C GLY A 123 19.35 7.30 1.53
N LEU A 124 18.43 6.47 1.06
CA LEU A 124 17.40 5.87 1.90
C LEU A 124 18.03 4.99 2.97
N LYS A 125 17.45 5.02 4.18
CA LYS A 125 17.94 4.27 5.34
C LYS A 125 16.79 3.77 6.20
N TRP A 126 17.01 2.63 6.79
CA TRP A 126 16.24 2.14 7.91
C TRP A 126 16.51 2.93 9.20
N SER A 127 15.69 2.76 10.22
CA SER A 127 15.80 3.45 11.51
C SER A 127 17.09 3.11 12.28
N ASP A 128 17.71 1.97 12.00
CA ASP A 128 19.02 1.55 12.57
C ASP A 128 20.22 2.13 11.82
N GLY A 129 19.98 2.80 10.67
CA GLY A 129 20.98 3.44 9.83
C GLY A 129 21.49 2.59 8.68
N GLU A 130 21.08 1.33 8.57
CA GLU A 130 21.37 0.47 7.40
C GLU A 130 20.73 1.03 6.14
N ALA A 131 21.30 0.71 4.98
CA ALA A 131 20.75 1.15 3.69
C ALA A 131 19.41 0.46 3.40
N LEU A 132 18.47 1.23 2.84
CA LEU A 132 17.24 0.72 2.26
C LEU A 132 17.35 0.87 0.75
N ASP A 133 17.16 -0.21 0.00
CA ASP A 133 17.27 -0.22 -1.45
C ASP A 133 16.23 -1.12 -2.14
N ALA A 134 16.38 -1.32 -3.45
CA ALA A 134 15.48 -2.14 -4.25
C ALA A 134 15.44 -3.61 -3.83
N ASN A 135 16.48 -4.12 -3.16
CA ASN A 135 16.51 -5.51 -2.68
C ASN A 135 15.55 -5.73 -1.50
N ASP A 136 15.36 -4.71 -0.64
CA ASP A 136 14.37 -4.78 0.44
C ASP A 136 12.95 -4.85 -0.13
N VAL A 137 12.66 -4.10 -1.21
CA VAL A 137 11.38 -4.16 -1.93
C VAL A 137 11.19 -5.55 -2.55
N LEU A 138 12.21 -6.06 -3.25
CA LEU A 138 12.21 -7.39 -3.87
C LEU A 138 11.92 -8.49 -2.83
N TYR A 139 12.63 -8.45 -1.71
CA TYR A 139 12.42 -9.38 -0.60
C TYR A 139 11.00 -9.32 -0.07
N SER A 140 10.52 -8.12 0.24
CA SER A 140 9.23 -7.90 0.90
C SER A 140 8.06 -8.33 0.03
N TRP A 141 8.12 -8.09 -1.27
CA TRP A 141 7.05 -8.48 -2.19
C TRP A 141 7.03 -9.99 -2.43
N ASN A 142 8.22 -10.64 -2.57
CA ASN A 142 8.29 -12.10 -2.62
C ASN A 142 7.79 -12.73 -1.30
N ARG A 143 8.15 -12.14 -0.14
CA ARG A 143 7.68 -12.58 1.16
C ARG A 143 6.15 -12.46 1.30
N LEU A 144 5.54 -11.38 0.81
CA LEU A 144 4.08 -11.23 0.80
C LEU A 144 3.39 -12.32 -0.03
N ALA A 145 4.01 -12.74 -1.14
CA ALA A 145 3.49 -13.78 -2.04
C ALA A 145 3.76 -15.21 -1.54
N ASP A 146 4.73 -15.40 -0.65
CA ASP A 146 5.13 -16.73 -0.17
C ASP A 146 4.02 -17.34 0.71
N GLU A 147 3.58 -18.54 0.35
CA GLU A 147 2.56 -19.30 1.10
C GLU A 147 2.96 -19.55 2.56
N ASN A 148 4.26 -19.68 2.86
CA ASN A 148 4.75 -19.86 4.22
C ASN A 148 4.61 -18.62 5.09
N THR A 149 4.54 -17.43 4.49
CA THR A 149 4.23 -16.17 5.19
C THR A 149 2.78 -16.14 5.66
N ALA A 150 1.90 -16.88 4.97
CA ALA A 150 0.46 -16.95 5.27
C ALA A 150 -0.20 -15.56 5.39
N ALA A 151 0.20 -14.64 4.51
CA ALA A 151 -0.31 -13.27 4.49
C ALA A 151 -1.74 -13.23 3.95
N ASP A 152 -2.68 -12.64 4.69
CA ASP A 152 -4.08 -12.47 4.27
C ASP A 152 -4.21 -11.69 2.96
N TYR A 153 -3.30 -10.76 2.71
CA TYR A 153 -3.27 -9.93 1.51
C TYR A 153 -2.36 -10.45 0.39
N SER A 154 -1.90 -11.70 0.46
CA SER A 154 -1.10 -12.33 -0.62
C SER A 154 -1.76 -12.26 -2.00
N TYR A 155 -3.10 -12.26 -2.05
CA TYR A 155 -3.86 -12.11 -3.30
C TYR A 155 -3.58 -10.80 -4.06
N LEU A 156 -3.07 -9.76 -3.40
CA LEU A 156 -2.63 -8.52 -4.06
C LEU A 156 -1.50 -8.78 -5.05
N CYS A 157 -0.72 -9.84 -4.80
CA CYS A 157 0.36 -10.27 -5.69
C CYS A 157 -0.15 -10.93 -6.99
N SER A 158 -1.45 -11.23 -7.11
CA SER A 158 -2.03 -11.82 -8.31
C SER A 158 -1.95 -10.94 -9.56
N VAL A 159 -1.60 -9.67 -9.43
CA VAL A 159 -1.38 -8.75 -10.56
C VAL A 159 -0.04 -8.97 -11.26
N PHE A 160 0.94 -9.58 -10.58
CA PHE A 160 2.26 -9.81 -11.14
C PHE A 160 2.28 -11.04 -12.06
N ALA A 161 3.15 -10.98 -13.06
CA ALA A 161 3.60 -12.18 -13.74
C ALA A 161 4.42 -13.05 -12.78
N THR A 162 4.51 -14.34 -13.08
CA THR A 162 5.29 -15.30 -12.28
C THR A 162 6.35 -15.95 -13.16
N LYS A 163 7.52 -16.20 -12.58
CA LYS A 163 8.62 -16.95 -13.20
C LYS A 163 8.31 -18.46 -13.22
N ASP A 164 9.10 -19.23 -13.93
CA ASP A 164 8.94 -20.68 -14.05
C ASP A 164 9.02 -21.42 -12.69
N ASP A 165 9.72 -20.84 -11.72
CA ASP A 165 9.84 -21.37 -10.36
C ASP A 165 8.67 -20.97 -9.44
N GLY A 166 7.70 -20.22 -9.95
CA GLY A 166 6.52 -19.75 -9.21
C GLY A 166 6.73 -18.47 -8.41
N THR A 167 7.93 -17.89 -8.39
CA THR A 167 8.17 -16.59 -7.76
C THR A 167 7.60 -15.45 -8.62
N LEU A 168 7.43 -14.27 -8.01
CA LEU A 168 6.99 -13.09 -8.74
C LEU A 168 8.05 -12.69 -9.79
N ASP A 169 7.59 -12.24 -10.95
CA ASP A 169 8.47 -11.70 -11.98
C ASP A 169 8.79 -10.22 -11.66
N ILE A 170 9.61 -10.06 -10.64
CA ILE A 170 10.12 -8.77 -10.14
C ILE A 170 11.63 -8.86 -10.01
N GLU A 171 12.33 -7.73 -10.12
CA GLU A 171 13.79 -7.68 -10.13
C GLU A 171 14.30 -6.41 -9.45
N ALA A 172 15.45 -6.53 -8.79
CA ALA A 172 16.25 -5.41 -8.32
C ALA A 172 17.56 -5.37 -9.11
N SER A 173 18.04 -4.18 -9.43
CA SER A 173 19.38 -4.03 -10.05
C SER A 173 20.49 -4.40 -9.06
N ASP A 174 21.64 -4.83 -9.55
CA ASP A 174 22.80 -5.22 -8.73
C ASP A 174 23.27 -4.10 -7.77
N ASP A 175 23.06 -2.84 -8.15
CA ASP A 175 23.41 -1.68 -7.34
C ASP A 175 22.31 -1.22 -6.39
N GLY A 176 21.17 -1.94 -6.35
CA GLY A 176 20.02 -1.65 -5.50
C GLY A 176 19.24 -0.38 -5.88
N LYS A 177 19.55 0.27 -6.99
CA LYS A 177 18.96 1.57 -7.35
C LYS A 177 17.67 1.48 -8.15
N THR A 178 17.43 0.35 -8.79
CA THR A 178 16.28 0.17 -9.67
C THR A 178 15.51 -1.08 -9.27
N PHE A 179 14.19 -0.95 -9.22
CA PHE A 179 13.26 -2.06 -9.02
C PHE A 179 12.33 -2.16 -10.22
N SER A 180 12.19 -3.34 -10.78
CA SER A 180 11.30 -3.62 -11.91
C SER A 180 10.24 -4.64 -11.55
N ALA A 181 9.02 -4.42 -12.02
CA ALA A 181 7.87 -5.29 -11.81
C ALA A 181 7.16 -5.57 -13.12
N HIS A 182 6.98 -6.86 -13.44
CA HIS A 182 6.26 -7.32 -14.61
C HIS A 182 4.87 -7.79 -14.21
N LEU A 183 3.84 -7.26 -14.87
CA LEU A 183 2.44 -7.57 -14.61
C LEU A 183 1.93 -8.64 -15.59
N ASN A 184 0.97 -9.45 -15.17
CA ASN A 184 0.31 -10.42 -16.03
C ASN A 184 -0.73 -9.78 -16.98
N ALA A 185 -1.16 -8.54 -16.68
CA ALA A 185 -2.05 -7.73 -17.52
C ALA A 185 -1.90 -6.25 -17.15
N PRO A 186 -2.21 -5.30 -18.06
CA PRO A 186 -2.18 -3.87 -17.74
C PRO A 186 -3.10 -3.55 -16.56
N CYS A 187 -2.55 -2.91 -15.52
CA CYS A 187 -3.26 -2.59 -14.29
C CYS A 187 -3.22 -1.08 -14.00
N ALA A 188 -4.31 -0.38 -14.24
CA ALA A 188 -4.42 1.06 -14.02
C ALA A 188 -4.32 1.47 -12.53
N LEU A 189 -4.46 0.50 -11.61
CA LEU A 189 -4.39 0.73 -10.16
C LEU A 189 -3.04 0.33 -9.56
N PHE A 190 -2.07 -0.08 -10.38
CA PHE A 190 -0.81 -0.65 -9.89
C PHE A 190 -0.01 0.33 -9.01
N LEU A 191 0.08 1.60 -9.38
CA LEU A 191 0.74 2.60 -8.54
C LEU A 191 0.02 2.80 -7.19
N GLY A 192 -1.31 2.68 -7.18
CA GLY A 192 -2.09 2.68 -5.94
C GLY A 192 -1.81 1.46 -5.05
N LEU A 193 -1.54 0.30 -5.67
CA LEU A 193 -1.06 -0.88 -4.96
C LEU A 193 0.31 -0.63 -4.32
N CYS A 194 1.23 0.05 -5.01
CA CYS A 194 2.54 0.43 -4.48
C CYS A 194 2.48 1.34 -3.24
N ALA A 195 1.32 1.96 -2.96
CA ALA A 195 1.05 2.75 -1.76
C ALA A 195 0.24 1.98 -0.70
N CYS A 196 -0.07 0.70 -0.93
CA CYS A 196 -0.81 -0.12 0.03
C CYS A 196 0.13 -0.58 1.16
N PRO A 197 -0.25 -0.44 2.44
CA PRO A 197 0.60 -0.85 3.55
C PRO A 197 1.10 -2.31 3.48
N ALA A 198 0.30 -3.23 2.94
CA ALA A 198 0.68 -4.64 2.83
C ALA A 198 1.92 -4.90 1.96
N VAL A 199 2.27 -3.98 1.04
CA VAL A 199 3.45 -4.09 0.18
C VAL A 199 4.63 -3.22 0.65
N TYR A 200 4.54 -2.60 1.83
CA TYR A 200 5.65 -1.82 2.35
C TYR A 200 6.85 -2.71 2.63
N PRO A 201 8.06 -2.28 2.23
CA PRO A 201 9.27 -3.04 2.48
C PRO A 201 9.57 -3.16 3.98
N VAL A 202 10.15 -4.29 4.33
CA VAL A 202 10.77 -4.58 5.62
C VAL A 202 12.24 -4.93 5.39
N PRO A 203 13.12 -4.75 6.39
CA PRO A 203 14.53 -5.08 6.23
C PRO A 203 14.74 -6.55 5.82
N LEU A 204 15.64 -6.79 4.88
CA LEU A 204 16.01 -8.15 4.44
C LEU A 204 16.50 -9.03 5.61
N GLN A 205 16.92 -8.41 6.70
CA GLN A 205 17.46 -9.09 7.90
C GLN A 205 16.40 -9.31 8.99
N ALA A 206 15.13 -8.96 8.72
CA ALA A 206 14.03 -9.05 9.70
C ALA A 206 13.52 -10.50 9.89
#